data_92aba545cf8ca3c5fcc94fabba73b564
#
_entry.id   92aba545cf8ca3c5fcc94fabba73b564
#
_cell.length_a   1.000
_cell.length_b   1.000
_cell.length_c   1.000
_cell.angle_alpha   90.00
_cell.angle_beta   90.00
_cell.angle_gamma   90.00
#
_symmetry.space_group_name_H-M   'P 1'
#
loop_
_entity.id
_entity.type
_entity.pdbx_description
1 polymer ?
#
loop_
_entity_poly.entity_id
_entity_poly.type
_entity_poly.pdbx_seq_one_letter_code
_entity_poly.pdbx_strand_id
1 'polypeptide(L)'
;MSTKAYYPISEIGAGKVGFSKTRSIIEAAFYGNNVVKVNTLKEAYELAKNSPGTIVTDMPVKDGETFGLEKDAKVLLFNDGAVTGRYAAARRIKGEPGVEEAKLDKVVMDAVYNTRWKTMYHAECFVGLDPEFMVKAHLLLPEGEENLLYNWMINFQYMSDEYVKMYKTSKPVGDGKEPDIYIFSDPQWAPQDAPDVDFSCLSDPLTLCYFDTNENCAAILGMRYFGEHKKGTLTMAWALANRNGYAACHGGQKEYTLADGSKFVASVYGLSGSGKSTLTHAKHNNKYPAIKVLHDLSLIHI
;
A
#
# COMPACT_ATOMS: atom_id res chain seq x y z
N MET A 1 -0.24 9.80 -12.87
CA MET A 1 0.50 9.62 -14.13
C MET A 1 1.62 8.66 -13.85
N SER A 2 1.87 7.72 -14.77
CA SER A 2 3.08 6.93 -14.69
C SER A 2 4.30 7.83 -14.72
N THR A 3 5.37 7.43 -14.08
CA THR A 3 6.68 8.06 -14.20
C THR A 3 6.95 8.35 -15.67
N LYS A 4 7.39 9.55 -15.98
CA LYS A 4 7.73 9.95 -17.36
C LYS A 4 8.79 8.98 -17.89
N ALA A 5 8.46 8.22 -18.90
CA ALA A 5 9.38 7.21 -19.47
C ALA A 5 10.52 7.80 -20.32
N TYR A 6 10.42 9.07 -20.67
CA TYR A 6 11.38 9.79 -21.50
C TYR A 6 11.67 11.16 -20.90
N TYR A 7 12.95 11.46 -20.75
CA TYR A 7 13.45 12.76 -20.29
C TYR A 7 14.39 13.33 -21.35
N PRO A 8 14.19 14.56 -21.83
CA PRO A 8 15.18 15.23 -22.66
C PRO A 8 16.46 15.47 -21.84
N ILE A 9 17.61 15.42 -22.50
CA ILE A 9 18.90 15.59 -21.84
C ILE A 9 19.03 16.92 -21.09
N SER A 10 18.29 17.92 -21.50
CA SER A 10 18.20 19.23 -20.84
C SER A 10 17.54 19.18 -19.44
N GLU A 11 16.78 18.13 -19.15
CA GLU A 11 16.18 17.90 -17.82
C GLU A 11 17.10 17.03 -16.94
N ILE A 12 17.95 16.19 -17.54
CA ILE A 12 18.86 15.31 -16.83
C ILE A 12 20.06 16.11 -16.33
N GLY A 13 20.35 16.03 -15.03
CA GLY A 13 21.44 16.78 -14.41
C GLY A 13 21.14 18.25 -14.11
N ALA A 14 19.95 18.75 -14.51
CA ALA A 14 19.53 20.11 -14.19
C ALA A 14 18.83 20.26 -12.82
N GLY A 15 18.86 19.22 -11.99
CA GLY A 15 18.13 19.18 -10.71
C GLY A 15 16.60 19.10 -10.84
N LYS A 16 16.10 18.95 -12.07
CA LYS A 16 14.64 18.84 -12.34
C LYS A 16 14.13 17.40 -12.33
N VAL A 17 15.03 16.44 -12.51
CA VAL A 17 14.77 15.00 -12.41
C VAL A 17 15.86 14.44 -11.52
N GLY A 18 15.57 14.29 -10.26
CA GLY A 18 16.45 13.65 -9.29
C GLY A 18 15.65 12.66 -8.49
N PHE A 19 15.94 11.38 -8.64
CA PHE A 19 15.46 10.38 -7.70
C PHE A 19 16.50 10.21 -6.59
N SER A 20 16.03 10.03 -5.36
CA SER A 20 16.92 9.59 -4.30
C SER A 20 17.52 8.23 -4.66
N LYS A 21 18.66 7.90 -4.05
CA LYS A 21 19.26 6.58 -4.20
C LYS A 21 18.29 5.48 -3.77
N THR A 22 17.58 5.69 -2.64
CA THR A 22 16.55 4.80 -2.12
C THR A 22 15.47 4.53 -3.17
N ARG A 23 14.92 5.59 -3.78
CA ARG A 23 13.91 5.47 -4.84
C ARG A 23 14.43 4.69 -6.04
N SER A 24 15.63 4.99 -6.49
CA SER A 24 16.23 4.33 -7.65
C SER A 24 16.40 2.82 -7.43
N ILE A 25 16.81 2.41 -6.21
CA ILE A 25 16.97 1.00 -5.85
C ILE A 25 15.59 0.30 -5.83
N ILE A 26 14.63 0.89 -5.12
CA ILE A 26 13.31 0.29 -4.93
C ILE A 26 12.57 0.19 -6.27
N GLU A 27 12.50 1.28 -7.03
CA GLU A 27 11.77 1.30 -8.29
C GLU A 27 12.39 0.34 -9.32
N ALA A 28 13.71 0.22 -9.37
CA ALA A 28 14.40 -0.69 -10.28
C ALA A 28 13.96 -2.15 -10.09
N ALA A 29 13.62 -2.56 -8.86
CA ALA A 29 13.16 -3.91 -8.58
C ALA A 29 11.87 -4.28 -9.33
N PHE A 30 11.02 -3.31 -9.65
CA PHE A 30 9.76 -3.52 -10.35
C PHE A 30 9.89 -3.80 -11.85
N TYR A 31 11.07 -3.57 -12.40
CA TYR A 31 11.38 -3.76 -13.82
C TYR A 31 12.31 -4.97 -14.08
N GLY A 32 12.50 -5.82 -13.07
CA GLY A 32 13.30 -7.03 -13.19
C GLY A 32 12.69 -8.05 -14.15
N ASN A 33 13.52 -8.88 -14.77
CA ASN A 33 13.08 -9.97 -15.67
C ASN A 33 12.30 -11.08 -14.93
N ASN A 34 12.35 -11.09 -13.62
CA ASN A 34 11.67 -12.05 -12.73
C ASN A 34 10.35 -11.51 -12.18
N VAL A 35 9.87 -10.35 -12.67
CA VAL A 35 8.64 -9.73 -12.20
C VAL A 35 7.45 -10.15 -13.04
N VAL A 36 6.44 -10.66 -12.37
CA VAL A 36 5.13 -11.02 -12.95
C VAL A 36 4.09 -10.02 -12.47
N LYS A 37 3.46 -9.32 -13.41
CA LYS A 37 2.41 -8.35 -13.08
C LYS A 37 1.08 -9.07 -12.87
N VAL A 38 0.45 -8.80 -11.72
CA VAL A 38 -0.89 -9.27 -11.36
C VAL A 38 -1.87 -8.12 -11.61
N ASN A 39 -2.71 -8.24 -12.63
CA ASN A 39 -3.53 -7.14 -13.11
C ASN A 39 -4.95 -7.13 -12.53
N THR A 40 -5.44 -8.28 -12.10
CA THR A 40 -6.83 -8.42 -11.64
C THR A 40 -6.91 -9.05 -10.27
N LEU A 41 -7.98 -8.75 -9.55
CA LEU A 41 -8.23 -9.37 -8.25
C LEU A 41 -8.46 -10.89 -8.39
N LYS A 42 -9.01 -11.34 -9.53
CA LYS A 42 -9.17 -12.76 -9.84
C LYS A 42 -7.83 -13.48 -9.93
N GLU A 43 -6.86 -12.90 -10.66
CA GLU A 43 -5.49 -13.46 -10.73
C GLU A 43 -4.85 -13.54 -9.33
N ALA A 44 -4.96 -12.45 -8.56
CA ALA A 44 -4.44 -12.43 -7.18
C ALA A 44 -5.10 -13.48 -6.29
N TYR A 45 -6.41 -13.68 -6.42
CA TYR A 45 -7.16 -14.69 -5.67
C TYR A 45 -6.69 -16.11 -6.00
N GLU A 46 -6.53 -16.43 -7.29
CA GLU A 46 -6.07 -17.77 -7.72
C GLU A 46 -4.63 -18.06 -7.26
N LEU A 47 -3.76 -17.06 -7.29
CA LEU A 47 -2.42 -17.17 -6.73
C LEU A 47 -2.49 -17.38 -5.21
N ALA A 48 -3.24 -16.54 -4.49
CA ALA A 48 -3.38 -16.61 -3.03
C ALA A 48 -3.97 -17.93 -2.54
N LYS A 49 -4.94 -18.47 -3.27
CA LYS A 49 -5.58 -19.78 -2.97
C LYS A 49 -4.57 -20.91 -2.93
N ASN A 50 -3.53 -20.84 -3.74
CA ASN A 50 -2.47 -21.83 -3.83
C ASN A 50 -1.20 -21.45 -3.04
N SER A 51 -1.19 -20.28 -2.42
CA SER A 51 -0.04 -19.78 -1.66
C SER A 51 0.16 -20.55 -0.35
N PRO A 52 1.39 -20.78 0.07
CA PRO A 52 1.69 -21.46 1.34
C PRO A 52 0.97 -20.82 2.53
N GLY A 53 0.41 -21.63 3.42
CA GLY A 53 -0.29 -21.19 4.63
C GLY A 53 -1.69 -20.61 4.39
N THR A 54 -2.22 -20.69 3.18
CA THR A 54 -3.60 -20.32 2.89
C THR A 54 -4.55 -21.50 3.14
N ILE A 55 -5.66 -21.21 3.80
CA ILE A 55 -6.77 -22.15 4.03
C ILE A 55 -7.95 -21.66 3.21
N VAL A 56 -8.45 -22.50 2.31
CA VAL A 56 -9.69 -22.24 1.56
C VAL A 56 -10.85 -22.73 2.42
N THR A 57 -11.75 -21.83 2.79
CA THR A 57 -12.93 -22.16 3.59
C THR A 57 -14.07 -22.67 2.71
N ASP A 58 -15.15 -23.13 3.32
CA ASP A 58 -16.42 -23.42 2.63
C ASP A 58 -17.35 -22.19 2.50
N MET A 59 -16.97 -21.08 3.16
CA MET A 59 -17.73 -19.83 3.15
C MET A 59 -17.61 -19.12 1.81
N PRO A 60 -18.73 -18.81 1.12
CA PRO A 60 -18.66 -18.06 -0.12
C PRO A 60 -18.24 -16.60 0.13
N VAL A 61 -17.50 -16.03 -0.83
CA VAL A 61 -17.25 -14.59 -0.84
C VAL A 61 -18.55 -13.88 -1.19
N LYS A 62 -19.02 -13.04 -0.28
CA LYS A 62 -20.24 -12.26 -0.52
C LYS A 62 -19.98 -11.24 -1.63
N ASP A 63 -20.90 -11.22 -2.61
CA ASP A 63 -20.85 -10.30 -3.75
C ASP A 63 -19.52 -10.37 -4.55
N GLY A 64 -18.85 -11.54 -4.55
CA GLY A 64 -17.53 -11.74 -5.17
C GLY A 64 -17.49 -11.37 -6.65
N GLU A 65 -18.57 -11.57 -7.37
CA GLU A 65 -18.70 -11.22 -8.79
C GLU A 65 -18.54 -9.71 -9.04
N THR A 66 -18.90 -8.86 -8.06
CA THR A 66 -18.69 -7.39 -8.15
C THR A 66 -17.22 -7.01 -8.09
N PHE A 67 -16.38 -7.89 -7.57
CA PHE A 67 -14.92 -7.75 -7.52
C PHE A 67 -14.21 -8.52 -8.63
N GLY A 68 -14.96 -9.10 -9.56
CA GLY A 68 -14.44 -9.91 -10.65
C GLY A 68 -14.02 -11.32 -10.25
N LEU A 69 -14.42 -11.80 -9.06
CA LEU A 69 -14.20 -13.18 -8.63
C LEU A 69 -15.27 -14.13 -9.23
N GLU A 70 -14.94 -15.41 -9.26
CA GLU A 70 -15.93 -16.43 -9.67
C GLU A 70 -17.07 -16.52 -8.63
N LYS A 71 -18.26 -16.88 -9.08
CA LYS A 71 -19.47 -16.97 -8.26
C LYS A 71 -19.33 -17.90 -7.05
N ASP A 72 -18.52 -18.94 -7.18
CA ASP A 72 -18.26 -19.94 -6.17
C ASP A 72 -16.99 -19.68 -5.35
N ALA A 73 -16.35 -18.52 -5.54
CA ALA A 73 -15.15 -18.12 -4.81
C ALA A 73 -15.39 -18.21 -3.30
N LYS A 74 -14.40 -18.76 -2.59
CA LYS A 74 -14.45 -18.98 -1.15
C LYS A 74 -13.57 -17.97 -0.41
N VAL A 75 -13.98 -17.68 0.82
CA VAL A 75 -13.16 -16.87 1.71
C VAL A 75 -11.84 -17.61 2.00
N LEU A 76 -10.74 -16.90 1.86
CA LEU A 76 -9.40 -17.38 2.17
C LEU A 76 -9.02 -16.91 3.58
N LEU A 77 -8.42 -17.81 4.35
CA LEU A 77 -7.83 -17.52 5.66
C LEU A 77 -6.33 -17.75 5.59
N PHE A 78 -5.56 -16.84 6.13
CA PHE A 78 -4.10 -16.95 6.25
C PHE A 78 -3.59 -16.09 7.39
N ASN A 79 -2.42 -16.46 7.91
CA ASN A 79 -1.76 -15.70 8.96
C ASN A 79 -1.12 -14.44 8.36
N ASP A 80 -1.57 -13.28 8.81
CA ASP A 80 -1.04 -11.98 8.41
C ASP A 80 0.24 -11.55 9.14
N GLY A 81 0.80 -12.45 9.97
CA GLY A 81 1.97 -12.19 10.80
C GLY A 81 1.66 -11.54 12.15
N ALA A 82 0.43 -11.09 12.41
CA ALA A 82 0.07 -10.45 13.68
C ALA A 82 0.14 -11.42 14.87
N VAL A 83 -0.19 -12.69 14.64
CA VAL A 83 -0.22 -13.74 15.68
C VAL A 83 1.17 -14.23 16.07
N THR A 84 2.17 -14.01 15.24
CA THR A 84 3.54 -14.53 15.48
C THR A 84 4.32 -13.72 16.51
N GLY A 85 3.74 -12.63 17.05
CA GLY A 85 4.36 -11.81 18.09
C GLY A 85 5.53 -10.96 17.61
N ARG A 86 5.80 -10.96 16.30
CA ARG A 86 6.82 -10.11 15.71
C ARG A 86 6.16 -8.87 15.17
N TYR A 87 6.24 -7.84 15.98
CA TYR A 87 5.65 -6.55 15.68
C TYR A 87 6.40 -5.82 14.56
N ALA A 88 5.72 -4.86 13.97
CA ALA A 88 6.33 -3.91 13.09
C ALA A 88 7.63 -3.37 13.70
N ALA A 89 8.73 -3.45 12.98
CA ALA A 89 9.93 -2.72 13.34
C ALA A 89 9.59 -1.24 13.44
N ALA A 90 10.28 -0.52 14.31
CA ALA A 90 10.18 0.94 14.31
C ALA A 90 10.51 1.43 12.89
N ARG A 91 9.63 2.25 12.33
CA ARG A 91 9.87 2.83 11.01
C ARG A 91 11.10 3.70 11.02
N ARG A 92 11.90 3.60 9.98
CA ARG A 92 13.01 4.49 9.68
C ARG A 92 12.56 5.39 8.54
N ILE A 93 12.40 6.67 8.82
CA ILE A 93 11.99 7.65 7.81
C ILE A 93 13.24 8.42 7.39
N LYS A 94 13.50 8.43 6.09
CA LYS A 94 14.63 9.13 5.50
C LYS A 94 14.54 10.62 5.81
N GLY A 95 15.64 11.21 6.23
CA GLY A 95 15.72 12.59 6.67
C GLY A 95 15.50 12.81 8.17
N GLU A 96 15.05 11.78 8.93
CA GLU A 96 14.90 11.91 10.38
C GLU A 96 16.25 11.76 11.11
N PRO A 97 16.43 12.47 12.23
CA PRO A 97 17.63 12.34 13.05
C PRO A 97 17.88 10.90 13.51
N GLY A 98 19.12 10.43 13.37
CA GLY A 98 19.52 9.08 13.77
C GLY A 98 19.25 7.99 12.72
N VAL A 99 18.73 8.34 11.55
CA VAL A 99 18.56 7.41 10.44
C VAL A 99 19.84 7.36 9.60
N GLU A 100 20.52 6.22 9.60
CA GLU A 100 21.76 6.00 8.85
C GLU A 100 21.48 5.63 7.39
N GLU A 101 21.01 6.60 6.60
CA GLU A 101 20.51 6.41 5.22
C GLU A 101 21.46 5.59 4.34
N ALA A 102 22.75 5.91 4.36
CA ALA A 102 23.72 5.21 3.51
C ALA A 102 23.86 3.72 3.84
N LYS A 103 23.69 3.33 5.11
CA LYS A 103 23.68 1.94 5.53
C LYS A 103 22.37 1.26 5.14
N LEU A 104 21.23 1.92 5.39
CA LEU A 104 19.91 1.38 5.05
C LEU A 104 19.73 1.21 3.54
N ASP A 105 20.22 2.15 2.73
CA ASP A 105 20.23 2.01 1.27
C ASP A 105 21.01 0.77 0.81
N LYS A 106 22.12 0.45 1.46
CA LYS A 106 22.87 -0.78 1.16
C LYS A 106 22.10 -2.04 1.53
N VAL A 107 21.43 -2.03 2.71
CA VAL A 107 20.58 -3.15 3.13
C VAL A 107 19.46 -3.39 2.12
N VAL A 108 18.77 -2.32 1.68
CA VAL A 108 17.70 -2.43 0.67
C VAL A 108 18.25 -2.91 -0.67
N MET A 109 19.42 -2.41 -1.08
CA MET A 109 20.07 -2.83 -2.34
C MET A 109 20.43 -4.33 -2.28
N ASP A 110 20.95 -4.81 -1.16
CA ASP A 110 21.25 -6.23 -0.95
C ASP A 110 19.98 -7.08 -1.00
N ALA A 111 18.93 -6.65 -0.33
CA ALA A 111 17.64 -7.32 -0.37
C ALA A 111 17.08 -7.43 -1.80
N VAL A 112 17.07 -6.32 -2.55
CA VAL A 112 16.65 -6.32 -3.97
C VAL A 112 17.52 -7.26 -4.80
N TYR A 113 18.84 -7.23 -4.62
CA TYR A 113 19.75 -8.14 -5.33
C TYR A 113 19.45 -9.62 -5.03
N ASN A 114 19.12 -9.94 -3.80
CA ASN A 114 18.82 -11.32 -3.38
C ASN A 114 17.48 -11.85 -3.91
N THR A 115 16.56 -10.98 -4.32
CA THR A 115 15.30 -11.42 -4.95
C THR A 115 15.43 -11.77 -6.43
N ARG A 116 16.57 -11.56 -7.06
CA ARG A 116 16.79 -11.81 -8.51
C ARG A 116 16.52 -13.24 -8.97
N TRP A 117 16.55 -14.20 -8.06
CA TRP A 117 16.30 -15.61 -8.35
C TRP A 117 14.90 -16.09 -7.94
N LYS A 118 14.11 -15.21 -7.34
CA LYS A 118 12.71 -15.47 -6.95
C LYS A 118 11.77 -14.91 -8.01
N THR A 119 10.65 -15.56 -8.23
CA THR A 119 9.54 -14.89 -8.92
C THR A 119 9.01 -13.78 -8.01
N MET A 120 8.87 -12.58 -8.57
CA MET A 120 8.35 -11.43 -7.86
C MET A 120 6.98 -11.05 -8.44
N TYR A 121 5.97 -10.89 -7.60
CA TYR A 121 4.63 -10.49 -8.02
C TYR A 121 4.42 -9.00 -7.78
N HIS A 122 4.00 -8.29 -8.81
CA HIS A 122 3.73 -6.86 -8.81
C HIS A 122 2.23 -6.60 -8.96
N ALA A 123 1.63 -5.91 -8.00
CA ALA A 123 0.26 -5.42 -8.09
C ALA A 123 0.20 -3.89 -8.02
N GLU A 124 -0.84 -3.33 -8.63
CA GLU A 124 -1.15 -1.90 -8.60
C GLU A 124 -2.53 -1.69 -7.99
N CYS A 125 -2.68 -0.64 -7.17
CA CYS A 125 -3.94 -0.19 -6.61
C CYS A 125 -4.01 1.33 -6.58
N PHE A 126 -5.24 1.87 -6.49
CA PHE A 126 -5.45 3.29 -6.26
C PHE A 126 -5.68 3.60 -4.79
N VAL A 127 -5.17 4.75 -4.36
CA VAL A 127 -5.42 5.35 -3.05
C VAL A 127 -5.96 6.76 -3.26
N GLY A 128 -7.06 7.09 -2.57
CA GLY A 128 -7.85 8.26 -2.93
C GLY A 128 -8.68 7.98 -4.18
N LEU A 129 -9.98 8.20 -4.09
CA LEU A 129 -10.91 7.89 -5.18
C LEU A 129 -11.75 9.11 -5.52
N ASP A 130 -11.09 10.27 -5.50
CA ASP A 130 -11.69 11.56 -5.85
C ASP A 130 -10.95 12.15 -7.05
N PRO A 131 -11.66 12.76 -8.03
CA PRO A 131 -11.04 13.41 -9.17
C PRO A 131 -10.00 14.47 -8.81
N GLU A 132 -10.08 15.10 -7.63
CA GLU A 132 -9.10 16.06 -7.15
C GLU A 132 -7.86 15.41 -6.51
N PHE A 133 -7.98 14.18 -6.00
CA PHE A 133 -6.86 13.46 -5.40
C PHE A 133 -6.97 11.96 -5.63
N MET A 134 -6.16 11.44 -6.52
CA MET A 134 -6.06 10.02 -6.80
C MET A 134 -4.61 9.66 -7.12
N VAL A 135 -4.04 8.73 -6.38
CA VAL A 135 -2.66 8.26 -6.56
C VAL A 135 -2.61 6.76 -6.82
N LYS A 136 -1.60 6.33 -7.53
CA LYS A 136 -1.36 4.92 -7.78
C LYS A 136 -0.25 4.42 -6.85
N ALA A 137 -0.49 3.25 -6.26
CA ALA A 137 0.46 2.54 -5.44
C ALA A 137 0.82 1.21 -6.07
N HIS A 138 2.09 0.84 -5.97
CA HIS A 138 2.68 -0.40 -6.44
C HIS A 138 3.19 -1.19 -5.25
N LEU A 139 2.91 -2.49 -5.22
CA LEU A 139 3.48 -3.43 -4.25
C LEU A 139 4.17 -4.55 -5.00
N LEU A 140 5.41 -4.87 -4.58
CA LEU A 140 6.19 -5.99 -5.08
C LEU A 140 6.48 -6.95 -3.95
N LEU A 141 6.13 -8.22 -4.13
CA LEU A 141 6.29 -9.31 -3.16
C LEU A 141 6.88 -10.55 -3.83
N PRO A 142 7.71 -11.35 -3.14
CA PRO A 142 8.22 -12.60 -3.68
C PRO A 142 7.16 -13.71 -3.72
N GLU A 143 7.41 -14.72 -4.52
CA GLU A 143 6.67 -15.99 -4.50
C GLU A 143 6.59 -16.56 -3.07
N GLY A 144 5.45 -17.17 -2.75
CA GLY A 144 5.11 -17.64 -1.41
C GLY A 144 4.36 -16.59 -0.56
N GLU A 145 4.23 -15.35 -1.05
CA GLU A 145 3.54 -14.25 -0.36
C GLU A 145 2.32 -13.71 -1.14
N GLU A 146 1.77 -14.52 -2.05
CA GLU A 146 0.67 -14.12 -2.94
C GLU A 146 -0.63 -13.85 -2.15
N ASN A 147 -0.82 -14.52 -1.02
CA ASN A 147 -1.96 -14.25 -0.14
C ASN A 147 -1.86 -12.84 0.51
N LEU A 148 -0.65 -12.38 0.81
CA LEU A 148 -0.41 -11.01 1.28
C LEU A 148 -0.70 -9.99 0.17
N LEU A 149 -0.30 -10.30 -1.07
CA LEU A 149 -0.61 -9.47 -2.24
C LEU A 149 -2.12 -9.34 -2.45
N TYR A 150 -2.84 -10.47 -2.45
CA TYR A 150 -4.30 -10.50 -2.56
C TYR A 150 -4.96 -9.67 -1.45
N ASN A 151 -4.51 -9.83 -0.19
CA ASN A 151 -5.03 -9.07 0.93
C ASN A 151 -4.81 -7.56 0.75
N TRP A 152 -3.65 -7.16 0.21
CA TRP A 152 -3.39 -5.76 -0.10
C TRP A 152 -4.34 -5.23 -1.17
N MET A 153 -4.56 -5.97 -2.26
CA MET A 153 -5.45 -5.57 -3.35
C MET A 153 -6.91 -5.42 -2.90
N ILE A 154 -7.44 -6.28 -2.00
CA ILE A 154 -8.82 -6.14 -1.50
C ILE A 154 -9.00 -5.03 -0.46
N ASN A 155 -7.91 -4.52 0.10
CA ASN A 155 -7.94 -3.42 1.07
C ASN A 155 -7.75 -2.04 0.45
N PHE A 156 -7.39 -1.99 -0.83
CA PHE A 156 -7.30 -0.78 -1.65
C PHE A 156 -8.16 -0.91 -2.89
N GLN A 157 -8.24 0.13 -3.70
CA GLN A 157 -8.97 0.03 -4.95
C GLN A 157 -8.07 -0.59 -6.03
N TYR A 158 -8.34 -1.83 -6.39
CA TYR A 158 -7.68 -2.50 -7.50
C TYR A 158 -8.03 -1.86 -8.85
N MET A 159 -7.23 -2.18 -9.88
CA MET A 159 -7.32 -1.63 -11.24
C MET A 159 -8.57 -2.15 -11.96
N SER A 160 -9.73 -1.51 -11.77
CA SER A 160 -10.93 -1.73 -12.60
C SER A 160 -11.01 -0.67 -13.69
N ASP A 161 -11.73 -0.96 -14.78
CA ASP A 161 -11.87 -0.03 -15.91
C ASP A 161 -12.43 1.33 -15.49
N GLU A 162 -13.36 1.35 -14.54
CA GLU A 162 -13.96 2.57 -14.00
C GLU A 162 -12.88 3.44 -13.32
N TYR A 163 -12.11 2.88 -12.40
CA TYR A 163 -11.11 3.61 -11.66
C TYR A 163 -9.87 3.95 -12.48
N VAL A 164 -9.50 3.10 -13.45
CA VAL A 164 -8.46 3.43 -14.44
C VAL A 164 -8.88 4.64 -15.29
N LYS A 165 -10.15 4.70 -15.70
CA LYS A 165 -10.69 5.86 -16.43
C LYS A 165 -10.71 7.10 -15.54
N MET A 166 -11.18 6.99 -14.30
CA MET A 166 -11.17 8.09 -13.32
C MET A 166 -9.76 8.62 -13.12
N TYR A 167 -8.76 7.75 -12.88
CA TYR A 167 -7.37 8.14 -12.69
C TYR A 167 -6.80 8.92 -13.88
N LYS A 168 -7.12 8.47 -15.11
CA LYS A 168 -6.66 9.17 -16.34
C LYS A 168 -7.23 10.58 -16.49
N THR A 169 -8.39 10.84 -15.91
CA THR A 169 -9.09 12.13 -15.99
C THR A 169 -9.01 12.95 -14.71
N SER A 170 -8.49 12.36 -13.62
CA SER A 170 -8.29 13.06 -12.36
C SER A 170 -7.20 14.12 -12.47
N LYS A 171 -7.27 15.10 -11.58
CA LYS A 171 -6.23 16.13 -11.44
C LYS A 171 -4.90 15.47 -11.07
N PRO A 172 -3.83 15.76 -11.82
CA PRO A 172 -2.51 15.23 -11.47
C PRO A 172 -2.05 15.82 -10.14
N VAL A 173 -1.72 14.97 -9.18
CA VAL A 173 -1.22 15.42 -7.88
C VAL A 173 0.14 16.10 -8.07
N GLY A 174 0.33 17.25 -7.38
CA GLY A 174 1.55 18.06 -7.49
C GLY A 174 1.82 18.57 -8.91
N ASP A 175 0.77 18.90 -9.67
CA ASP A 175 0.87 19.30 -11.07
C ASP A 175 1.58 18.25 -11.96
N GLY A 176 1.44 16.98 -11.59
CA GLY A 176 2.08 15.87 -12.30
C GLY A 176 3.55 15.66 -11.98
N LYS A 177 4.07 16.30 -10.94
CA LYS A 177 5.46 16.14 -10.47
C LYS A 177 5.61 15.03 -9.44
N GLU A 178 4.52 14.63 -8.81
CA GLU A 178 4.54 13.55 -7.82
C GLU A 178 4.63 12.18 -8.50
N PRO A 179 5.62 11.36 -8.15
CA PRO A 179 5.70 9.99 -8.65
C PRO A 179 4.68 9.09 -7.96
N ASP A 180 4.34 7.97 -8.61
CA ASP A 180 3.57 6.90 -8.00
C ASP A 180 4.26 6.37 -6.73
N ILE A 181 3.49 5.75 -5.83
CA ILE A 181 4.02 5.10 -4.63
C ILE A 181 4.57 3.72 -4.98
N TYR A 182 5.79 3.41 -4.52
CA TYR A 182 6.42 2.11 -4.72
C TYR A 182 6.81 1.48 -3.40
N ILE A 183 6.32 0.27 -3.13
CA ILE A 183 6.64 -0.50 -1.93
C ILE A 183 7.26 -1.83 -2.34
N PHE A 184 8.55 -1.96 -2.10
CA PHE A 184 9.26 -3.23 -2.20
C PHE A 184 9.15 -3.97 -0.87
N SER A 185 8.73 -5.23 -0.89
CA SER A 185 8.70 -6.03 0.31
C SER A 185 9.23 -7.44 0.06
N ASP A 186 10.08 -7.89 0.96
CA ASP A 186 10.48 -9.29 1.07
C ASP A 186 10.28 -9.79 2.53
N PRO A 187 9.10 -10.33 2.84
CA PRO A 187 8.82 -10.87 4.18
C PRO A 187 9.74 -12.04 4.59
N GLN A 188 10.32 -12.72 3.61
CA GLN A 188 11.22 -13.85 3.81
C GLN A 188 12.69 -13.41 3.91
N TRP A 189 12.97 -12.11 3.74
CA TRP A 189 14.31 -11.60 3.83
C TRP A 189 14.92 -11.85 5.21
N ALA A 190 16.16 -12.26 5.22
CA ALA A 190 17.02 -12.31 6.40
C ALA A 190 18.41 -11.80 6.02
N PRO A 191 19.13 -11.13 6.93
CA PRO A 191 20.51 -10.76 6.70
C PRO A 191 21.34 -11.97 6.33
N GLN A 192 22.15 -11.84 5.29
CA GLN A 192 23.09 -12.86 4.84
C GLN A 192 24.51 -12.31 4.98
N ASP A 193 25.51 -13.20 4.88
CA ASP A 193 26.90 -12.77 4.84
C ASP A 193 27.14 -11.88 3.59
N ALA A 194 27.17 -10.59 3.83
CA ALA A 194 27.47 -9.59 2.84
C ALA A 194 28.54 -8.64 3.42
N PRO A 195 29.83 -8.83 3.07
CA PRO A 195 30.96 -8.20 3.77
C PRO A 195 30.96 -6.66 3.67
N ASP A 196 30.23 -6.10 2.73
CA ASP A 196 30.10 -4.65 2.52
C ASP A 196 28.76 -4.07 3.07
N VAL A 197 27.93 -4.88 3.73
CA VAL A 197 26.65 -4.45 4.31
C VAL A 197 26.74 -4.47 5.84
N ASP A 198 26.49 -3.32 6.45
CA ASP A 198 26.41 -3.17 7.89
C ASP A 198 24.96 -3.32 8.39
N PHE A 199 24.66 -4.47 8.98
CA PHE A 199 23.34 -4.77 9.53
C PHE A 199 23.13 -4.24 10.96
N SER A 200 24.11 -3.60 11.58
CA SER A 200 24.00 -3.07 12.94
C SER A 200 22.97 -1.94 13.08
N CYS A 201 22.60 -1.32 11.95
CA CYS A 201 21.57 -0.28 11.90
C CYS A 201 20.13 -0.82 11.96
N LEU A 202 19.94 -2.16 11.91
CA LEU A 202 18.63 -2.79 11.97
C LEU A 202 18.14 -2.95 13.41
N SER A 203 16.82 -3.03 13.56
CA SER A 203 16.19 -3.37 14.84
C SER A 203 16.29 -4.88 15.11
N ASP A 204 16.23 -5.26 16.38
CA ASP A 204 16.05 -6.67 16.76
C ASP A 204 14.54 -6.99 16.81
N PRO A 205 14.06 -8.05 16.12
CA PRO A 205 14.80 -9.01 15.29
C PRO A 205 15.05 -8.43 13.90
N LEU A 206 16.20 -8.33 13.41
CA LEU A 206 16.72 -7.93 12.10
C LEU A 206 15.65 -7.71 11.00
N THR A 207 14.76 -6.75 11.24
CA THR A 207 13.68 -6.35 10.35
C THR A 207 13.86 -4.90 9.94
N LEU A 208 13.34 -4.51 8.81
CA LEU A 208 13.43 -3.14 8.32
C LEU A 208 12.11 -2.66 7.73
N CYS A 209 11.66 -1.49 8.21
CA CYS A 209 10.64 -0.67 7.57
C CYS A 209 11.25 0.69 7.27
N TYR A 210 11.72 0.89 6.04
CA TYR A 210 12.41 2.09 5.61
C TYR A 210 11.60 2.86 4.59
N PHE A 211 11.33 4.13 4.87
CA PHE A 211 10.41 4.99 4.11
C PHE A 211 11.13 6.25 3.62
N ASP A 212 11.10 6.50 2.32
CA ASP A 212 11.44 7.78 1.72
C ASP A 212 10.12 8.48 1.33
N THR A 213 9.60 9.27 2.27
CA THR A 213 8.31 9.96 2.10
C THR A 213 8.37 11.08 1.08
N ASN A 214 9.55 11.61 0.76
CA ASN A 214 9.72 12.66 -0.24
C ASN A 214 9.67 12.09 -1.67
N GLU A 215 10.15 10.85 -1.83
CA GLU A 215 10.23 10.17 -3.13
C GLU A 215 9.17 9.06 -3.29
N ASN A 216 8.18 9.01 -2.39
CA ASN A 216 7.06 8.07 -2.44
C ASN A 216 7.48 6.60 -2.57
N CYS A 217 8.49 6.16 -1.80
CA CYS A 217 8.90 4.77 -1.83
C CYS A 217 9.23 4.21 -0.44
N ALA A 218 9.09 2.89 -0.28
CA ALA A 218 9.38 2.20 0.95
C ALA A 218 9.93 0.78 0.71
N ALA A 219 10.74 0.29 1.65
CA ALA A 219 11.15 -1.10 1.74
C ALA A 219 10.68 -1.70 3.07
N ILE A 220 10.06 -2.90 3.01
CA ILE A 220 9.59 -3.66 4.16
C ILE A 220 10.25 -5.04 4.11
N LEU A 221 11.18 -5.31 5.01
CA LEU A 221 12.02 -6.51 4.96
C LEU A 221 11.89 -7.34 6.24
N GLY A 222 11.90 -8.67 6.09
CA GLY A 222 11.87 -9.62 7.20
C GLY A 222 10.56 -9.63 8.00
N MET A 223 9.48 -9.10 7.42
CA MET A 223 8.24 -8.89 8.12
C MET A 223 7.02 -9.21 7.26
N ARG A 224 6.17 -10.10 7.76
CA ARG A 224 4.94 -10.52 7.09
C ARG A 224 3.68 -9.82 7.64
N TYR A 225 3.82 -8.90 8.60
CA TYR A 225 2.69 -8.22 9.20
C TYR A 225 1.96 -7.33 8.17
N PHE A 226 0.76 -7.75 7.78
CA PHE A 226 -0.07 -7.06 6.78
C PHE A 226 -0.35 -5.59 7.15
N GLY A 227 -0.53 -5.33 8.46
CA GLY A 227 -0.77 -3.97 8.94
C GLY A 227 0.30 -2.97 8.52
N GLU A 228 1.55 -3.39 8.35
CA GLU A 228 2.62 -2.50 7.88
C GLU A 228 2.51 -2.24 6.38
N HIS A 229 2.18 -3.23 5.57
CA HIS A 229 1.95 -3.05 4.13
C HIS A 229 0.78 -2.10 3.87
N LYS A 230 -0.34 -2.29 4.59
CA LYS A 230 -1.52 -1.43 4.49
C LYS A 230 -1.24 -0.01 4.99
N LYS A 231 -0.76 0.12 6.23
CA LYS A 231 -0.49 1.44 6.83
C LYS A 231 0.70 2.14 6.19
N GLY A 232 1.69 1.40 5.69
CA GLY A 232 2.80 1.94 4.93
C GLY A 232 2.33 2.62 3.65
N THR A 233 1.47 1.96 2.87
CA THR A 233 0.86 2.56 1.68
C THR A 233 0.10 3.84 2.03
N LEU A 234 -0.71 3.82 3.11
CA LEU A 234 -1.44 5.00 3.58
C LEU A 234 -0.50 6.12 4.05
N THR A 235 0.60 5.79 4.73
CA THR A 235 1.59 6.78 5.17
C THR A 235 2.21 7.52 3.98
N MET A 236 2.54 6.81 2.91
CA MET A 236 3.01 7.43 1.67
C MET A 236 1.95 8.34 1.05
N ALA A 237 0.71 7.86 0.95
CA ALA A 237 -0.40 8.65 0.42
C ALA A 237 -0.68 9.90 1.27
N TRP A 238 -0.56 9.80 2.59
CA TRP A 238 -0.75 10.94 3.50
C TRP A 238 0.39 11.97 3.41
N ALA A 239 1.64 11.50 3.33
CA ALA A 239 2.77 12.42 3.13
C ALA A 239 2.62 13.19 1.81
N LEU A 240 2.22 12.47 0.75
CA LEU A 240 1.95 13.05 -0.56
C LEU A 240 0.77 14.04 -0.50
N ALA A 241 -0.32 13.68 0.17
CA ALA A 241 -1.47 14.56 0.37
C ALA A 241 -1.09 15.83 1.11
N ASN A 242 -0.41 15.71 2.25
CA ASN A 242 -0.03 16.86 3.10
C ASN A 242 0.82 17.88 2.35
N ARG A 243 1.85 17.44 1.62
CA ARG A 243 2.71 18.39 0.89
C ARG A 243 2.03 19.02 -0.34
N ASN A 244 0.88 18.47 -0.74
CA ASN A 244 0.05 19.02 -1.84
C ASN A 244 -1.20 19.77 -1.33
N GLY A 245 -1.23 20.15 -0.04
CA GLY A 245 -2.25 21.01 0.54
C GLY A 245 -3.52 20.29 1.02
N TYR A 246 -3.51 18.95 1.09
CA TYR A 246 -4.63 18.19 1.62
C TYR A 246 -4.41 17.79 3.08
N ALA A 247 -5.49 17.68 3.84
CA ALA A 247 -5.46 17.16 5.21
C ALA A 247 -5.73 15.65 5.19
N ALA A 248 -4.74 14.86 5.62
CA ALA A 248 -4.88 13.42 5.76
C ALA A 248 -5.27 13.06 7.20
N CYS A 249 -6.36 12.31 7.36
CA CYS A 249 -6.93 11.99 8.65
C CYS A 249 -7.13 10.49 8.85
N HIS A 250 -6.80 10.00 10.06
CA HIS A 250 -7.17 8.65 10.48
C HIS A 250 -8.60 8.67 11.02
N GLY A 251 -9.57 8.20 10.24
CA GLY A 251 -10.97 8.33 10.59
C GLY A 251 -11.87 7.42 9.77
N GLY A 252 -13.16 7.47 10.11
CA GLY A 252 -14.23 6.84 9.35
C GLY A 252 -15.19 7.88 8.81
N GLN A 253 -15.87 7.54 7.74
CA GLN A 253 -16.87 8.40 7.11
C GLN A 253 -18.13 7.63 6.79
N LYS A 254 -19.28 8.24 7.07
CA LYS A 254 -20.57 7.66 6.74
C LYS A 254 -21.60 8.69 6.29
N GLU A 255 -22.46 8.24 5.41
CA GLU A 255 -23.61 8.97 4.92
C GLU A 255 -24.88 8.54 5.66
N TYR A 256 -25.64 9.50 6.12
CA TYR A 256 -26.99 9.32 6.65
C TYR A 256 -28.00 9.81 5.65
N THR A 257 -29.07 9.05 5.44
CA THR A 257 -30.29 9.57 4.82
C THR A 257 -31.19 10.08 5.95
N LEU A 258 -31.55 11.35 5.92
CA LEU A 258 -32.42 11.96 6.92
C LEU A 258 -33.90 11.69 6.61
N ALA A 259 -34.80 12.03 7.53
CA ALA A 259 -36.21 11.77 7.38
C ALA A 259 -36.87 12.50 6.18
N ASP A 260 -36.32 13.64 5.80
CA ASP A 260 -36.75 14.42 4.64
C ASP A 260 -36.13 13.93 3.30
N GLY A 261 -35.34 12.84 3.35
CA GLY A 261 -34.63 12.28 2.19
C GLY A 261 -33.30 12.94 1.86
N SER A 262 -32.92 14.01 2.54
CA SER A 262 -31.63 14.65 2.35
C SER A 262 -30.46 13.76 2.85
N LYS A 263 -29.25 14.07 2.37
CA LYS A 263 -28.04 13.34 2.71
C LYS A 263 -27.16 14.18 3.64
N PHE A 264 -26.66 13.55 4.69
CA PHE A 264 -25.68 14.14 5.60
C PHE A 264 -24.47 13.23 5.72
N VAL A 265 -23.29 13.74 5.41
CA VAL A 265 -22.03 12.99 5.53
C VAL A 265 -21.30 13.42 6.78
N ALA A 266 -21.04 12.45 7.67
CA ALA A 266 -20.28 12.67 8.89
C ALA A 266 -18.93 11.98 8.82
N SER A 267 -17.87 12.71 9.17
CA SER A 267 -16.52 12.19 9.33
C SER A 267 -16.17 12.10 10.81
N VAL A 268 -15.58 10.97 11.21
CA VAL A 268 -15.26 10.65 12.61
C VAL A 268 -13.76 10.46 12.73
N TYR A 269 -13.11 11.32 13.48
CA TYR A 269 -11.66 11.29 13.70
C TYR A 269 -11.33 11.00 15.15
N GLY A 270 -10.14 10.48 15.40
CA GLY A 270 -9.64 10.27 16.75
C GLY A 270 -8.45 9.31 16.81
N LEU A 271 -7.87 9.17 17.98
CA LEU A 271 -6.76 8.27 18.22
C LEU A 271 -7.18 6.79 18.15
N SER A 272 -6.20 5.88 18.12
CA SER A 272 -6.46 4.45 18.21
C SER A 272 -7.21 4.14 19.51
N GLY A 273 -8.22 3.27 19.46
CA GLY A 273 -9.06 2.92 20.61
C GLY A 273 -10.14 3.94 20.99
N SER A 274 -10.26 5.09 20.30
CA SER A 274 -11.31 6.10 20.59
C SER A 274 -12.73 5.74 20.16
N GLY A 275 -12.93 4.56 19.58
CA GLY A 275 -14.25 4.09 19.13
C GLY A 275 -14.70 4.58 17.74
N LYS A 276 -13.77 5.10 16.90
CA LYS A 276 -14.09 5.55 15.54
C LYS A 276 -14.84 4.51 14.72
N SER A 277 -14.27 3.32 14.57
CA SER A 277 -14.87 2.24 13.78
C SER A 277 -16.22 1.81 14.39
N THR A 278 -16.33 1.75 15.72
CA THR A 278 -17.58 1.46 16.40
C THR A 278 -18.65 2.48 16.03
N LEU A 279 -18.33 3.77 16.05
CA LEU A 279 -19.26 4.84 15.68
C LEU A 279 -19.55 4.82 14.17
N THR A 280 -18.55 4.58 13.33
CA THR A 280 -18.70 4.51 11.88
C THR A 280 -19.66 3.39 11.49
N HIS A 281 -19.59 2.21 12.13
CA HIS A 281 -20.47 1.08 11.85
C HIS A 281 -21.77 1.06 12.65
N ALA A 282 -21.96 1.96 13.62
CA ALA A 282 -23.18 2.01 14.44
C ALA A 282 -24.43 2.28 13.59
N LYS A 283 -25.49 1.51 13.84
CA LYS A 283 -26.80 1.68 13.18
C LYS A 283 -27.71 2.69 13.89
N HIS A 284 -27.25 3.29 15.00
CA HIS A 284 -27.97 4.31 15.77
C HIS A 284 -29.42 3.94 16.10
N ASN A 285 -29.65 2.69 16.50
CA ASN A 285 -30.98 2.14 16.80
C ASN A 285 -32.01 2.31 15.66
N ASN A 286 -31.51 2.29 14.41
CA ASN A 286 -32.33 2.44 13.20
C ASN A 286 -33.14 3.75 13.14
N LYS A 287 -32.61 4.83 13.73
CA LYS A 287 -33.27 6.16 13.72
C LYS A 287 -33.26 6.83 12.32
N TYR A 288 -32.41 6.40 11.45
CA TYR A 288 -32.24 6.98 10.10
C TYR A 288 -32.79 6.00 9.06
N PRO A 289 -33.47 6.49 8.00
CA PRO A 289 -33.97 5.65 6.89
C PRO A 289 -32.90 4.78 6.25
N ALA A 290 -31.69 5.33 6.07
CA ALA A 290 -30.53 4.57 5.61
C ALA A 290 -29.23 5.14 6.16
N ILE A 291 -28.24 4.25 6.34
CA ILE A 291 -26.86 4.60 6.70
C ILE A 291 -25.94 3.82 5.77
N LYS A 292 -25.00 4.52 5.11
CA LYS A 292 -23.97 3.94 4.27
C LYS A 292 -22.59 4.29 4.84
N VAL A 293 -21.78 3.29 5.15
CA VAL A 293 -20.36 3.49 5.49
C VAL A 293 -19.62 3.78 4.19
N LEU A 294 -18.93 4.90 4.13
CA LEU A 294 -18.15 5.32 2.97
C LEU A 294 -16.69 4.91 3.13
N HIS A 295 -16.11 5.17 4.31
CA HIS A 295 -14.74 4.80 4.67
C HIS A 295 -14.63 4.46 6.16
N ASP A 296 -13.66 3.63 6.54
CA ASP A 296 -13.42 3.24 7.94
C ASP A 296 -11.94 3.25 8.37
N LEU A 297 -11.04 3.83 7.61
CA LEU A 297 -9.64 3.86 8.03
C LEU A 297 -8.96 5.20 7.74
N SER A 298 -9.18 5.76 6.56
CA SER A 298 -8.41 6.89 6.07
C SER A 298 -9.31 7.86 5.32
N LEU A 299 -9.13 9.13 5.58
CA LEU A 299 -9.78 10.23 4.88
C LEU A 299 -8.70 11.21 4.44
N ILE A 300 -8.81 11.70 3.20
CA ILE A 300 -8.02 12.81 2.69
C ILE A 300 -9.03 13.90 2.40
N HIS A 301 -8.87 15.04 3.08
CA HIS A 301 -9.77 16.18 2.97
C HIS A 301 -9.07 17.33 2.25
N ILE A 302 -9.80 17.94 1.36
CA ILE A 302 -9.37 19.11 0.57
C ILE A 302 -9.61 20.39 1.36
#